data_3ae30db971091b4efda289d915f756ac
#
_entry.id   3ae30db971091b4efda289d915f756ac
#
_cell.length_a   1.000
_cell.length_b   1.000
_cell.length_c   1.000
_cell.angle_alpha   90.00
_cell.angle_beta   90.00
_cell.angle_gamma   90.00
#
_symmetry.space_group_name_H-M   'P 1'
#
loop_
_entity.id
_entity.type
_entity.pdbx_description
1 polymer ?
#
loop_
_entity_poly.entity_id
_entity_poly.type
_entity_poly.pdbx_seq_one_letter_code
_entity_poly.pdbx_strand_id
1 'polypeptide(L)'
;MKLDPHDLAQITATTLGNYNEVAEGFREGTRDHDVSQNIDALLRNITGLAPFQILDFGCGPGRDLQTFSAMGHIATGLDGSERFAEMARTDSGCDVLHQNFLDIDLPAERFDGIFANASLFHVPRQELPRVLRELRAALKPGGVLFSSNPRGDNQEGWKGERFGSFHDLESWSALMTEAGFSEVEHYYRPPGLPREQQPWLASVWRKV
;
A
#
# COMPACT_ATOMS: atom_id res chain seq x y z
N MET A 1 -16.31 6.32 17.01
CA MET A 1 -17.66 6.56 16.41
C MET A 1 -17.62 5.88 15.05
N LYS A 2 -18.65 5.18 14.61
CA LYS A 2 -18.66 4.54 13.29
C LYS A 2 -18.91 5.62 12.25
N LEU A 3 -18.05 5.71 11.23
CA LEU A 3 -18.21 6.61 10.09
C LEU A 3 -19.38 6.12 9.22
N ASP A 4 -20.23 7.03 8.79
CA ASP A 4 -21.29 6.71 7.85
C ASP A 4 -20.79 6.77 6.39
N PRO A 5 -21.60 6.35 5.39
CA PRO A 5 -21.19 6.38 3.99
C PRO A 5 -20.84 7.78 3.45
N HIS A 6 -21.47 8.83 3.98
CA HIS A 6 -21.15 10.21 3.60
C HIS A 6 -19.79 10.63 4.16
N ASP A 7 -19.48 10.29 5.42
CA ASP A 7 -18.19 10.52 6.04
C ASP A 7 -17.06 9.84 5.24
N LEU A 8 -17.26 8.57 4.87
CA LEU A 8 -16.29 7.80 4.08
C LEU A 8 -16.05 8.43 2.70
N ALA A 9 -17.13 8.86 2.02
CA ALA A 9 -17.03 9.53 0.73
C ALA A 9 -16.27 10.87 0.84
N GLN A 10 -16.53 11.64 1.89
CA GLN A 10 -15.85 12.90 2.14
C GLN A 10 -14.36 12.72 2.46
N ILE A 11 -14.03 11.73 3.31
CA ILE A 11 -12.64 11.37 3.63
C ILE A 11 -11.87 11.04 2.35
N THR A 12 -12.46 10.21 1.50
CA THR A 12 -11.87 9.82 0.23
C THR A 12 -11.69 11.03 -0.69
N ALA A 13 -12.76 11.79 -0.94
CA ALA A 13 -12.73 12.92 -1.86
C ALA A 13 -11.71 13.99 -1.43
N THR A 14 -11.65 14.32 -0.14
CA THR A 14 -10.70 15.31 0.37
C THR A 14 -9.26 14.82 0.27
N THR A 15 -9.00 13.56 0.67
CA THR A 15 -7.64 12.99 0.60
C THR A 15 -7.13 12.89 -0.84
N LEU A 16 -7.96 12.38 -1.76
CA LEU A 16 -7.60 12.27 -3.18
C LEU A 16 -7.48 13.63 -3.87
N GLY A 17 -8.36 14.58 -3.51
CA GLY A 17 -8.27 15.97 -3.97
C GLY A 17 -6.93 16.61 -3.63
N ASN A 18 -6.50 16.46 -2.38
CA ASN A 18 -5.18 16.96 -1.97
C ASN A 18 -4.04 16.31 -2.77
N TYR A 19 -4.06 14.99 -2.98
CA TYR A 19 -3.03 14.33 -3.79
C TYR A 19 -3.04 14.77 -5.25
N ASN A 20 -4.22 15.03 -5.84
CA ASN A 20 -4.31 15.58 -7.19
C ASN A 20 -3.69 16.97 -7.28
N GLU A 21 -3.91 17.84 -6.29
CA GLU A 21 -3.38 19.21 -6.26
C GLU A 21 -1.85 19.23 -6.12
N VAL A 22 -1.28 18.37 -5.27
CA VAL A 22 0.16 18.38 -4.98
C VAL A 22 0.97 17.38 -5.83
N ALA A 23 0.38 16.77 -6.85
CA ALA A 23 0.94 15.62 -7.55
C ALA A 23 2.37 15.83 -8.08
N GLU A 24 2.65 16.95 -8.74
CA GLU A 24 3.99 17.25 -9.29
C GLU A 24 5.04 17.41 -8.18
N GLY A 25 4.72 18.19 -7.15
CA GLY A 25 5.62 18.39 -6.01
C GLY A 25 5.84 17.10 -5.22
N PHE A 26 4.81 16.24 -5.11
CA PHE A 26 4.94 14.94 -4.49
C PHE A 26 5.88 14.02 -5.28
N ARG A 27 5.72 13.96 -6.61
CA ARG A 27 6.61 13.21 -7.50
C ARG A 27 8.06 13.62 -7.33
N GLU A 28 8.35 14.91 -7.38
CA GLU A 28 9.70 15.44 -7.22
C GLU A 28 10.27 15.14 -5.83
N GLY A 29 9.47 15.34 -4.78
CA GLY A 29 9.88 15.14 -3.40
C GLY A 29 10.09 13.67 -3.00
N THR A 30 9.52 12.72 -3.75
CA THR A 30 9.61 11.28 -3.44
C THR A 30 10.46 10.48 -4.44
N ARG A 31 10.86 11.07 -5.56
CA ARG A 31 11.59 10.40 -6.64
C ARG A 31 12.83 9.66 -6.15
N ASP A 32 13.61 10.27 -5.28
CA ASP A 32 14.90 9.77 -4.82
C ASP A 32 14.81 9.03 -3.46
N HIS A 33 13.59 8.74 -2.96
CA HIS A 33 13.44 7.97 -1.73
C HIS A 33 13.88 6.52 -1.93
N ASP A 34 14.86 6.08 -1.17
CA ASP A 34 15.31 4.68 -1.17
C ASP A 34 14.29 3.78 -0.45
N VAL A 35 13.68 2.91 -1.22
CA VAL A 35 12.74 1.86 -0.75
C VAL A 35 13.22 0.46 -1.13
N SER A 36 14.48 0.30 -1.50
CA SER A 36 15.08 -0.98 -1.89
C SER A 36 14.86 -2.06 -0.84
N GLN A 37 15.04 -1.74 0.44
CA GLN A 37 14.75 -2.66 1.55
C GLN A 37 13.32 -3.19 1.53
N ASN A 38 12.33 -2.36 1.17
CA ASN A 38 10.91 -2.74 1.12
C ASN A 38 10.63 -3.64 -0.10
N ILE A 39 11.20 -3.30 -1.25
CA ILE A 39 11.10 -4.09 -2.48
C ILE A 39 11.73 -5.47 -2.26
N ASP A 40 12.93 -5.53 -1.70
CA ASP A 40 13.62 -6.78 -1.36
C ASP A 40 12.82 -7.61 -0.37
N ALA A 41 12.17 -6.97 0.62
CA ALA A 41 11.32 -7.68 1.59
C ALA A 41 10.11 -8.35 0.92
N LEU A 42 9.47 -7.72 -0.06
CA LEU A 42 8.43 -8.35 -0.85
C LEU A 42 9.01 -9.52 -1.67
N LEU A 43 9.99 -9.23 -2.53
CA LEU A 43 10.46 -10.16 -3.56
C LEU A 43 11.08 -11.43 -3.00
N ARG A 44 11.89 -11.35 -1.94
CA ARG A 44 12.51 -12.55 -1.32
C ARG A 44 11.51 -13.49 -0.66
N ASN A 45 10.30 -13.01 -0.39
CA ASN A 45 9.24 -13.79 0.23
C ASN A 45 8.22 -14.35 -0.75
N ILE A 46 8.25 -13.96 -2.03
CA ILE A 46 7.44 -14.59 -3.08
C ILE A 46 8.04 -15.95 -3.40
N THR A 47 7.21 -17.00 -3.40
CA THR A 47 7.61 -18.35 -3.79
C THR A 47 7.37 -18.57 -5.29
N GLY A 48 8.23 -19.38 -5.93
CA GLY A 48 8.12 -19.67 -7.36
C GLY A 48 9.23 -19.04 -8.19
N LEU A 49 9.03 -18.98 -9.49
CA LEU A 49 10.01 -18.47 -10.45
C LEU A 49 9.51 -17.15 -11.05
N ALA A 50 10.40 -16.15 -11.12
CA ALA A 50 10.14 -14.92 -11.84
C ALA A 50 9.88 -15.21 -13.35
N PRO A 51 9.15 -14.33 -14.07
CA PRO A 51 8.61 -13.04 -13.61
C PRO A 51 7.38 -13.17 -12.72
N PHE A 52 7.30 -12.34 -11.67
CA PHE A 52 6.14 -12.27 -10.79
C PHE A 52 5.11 -11.26 -11.25
N GLN A 53 3.82 -11.54 -11.00
CA GLN A 53 2.73 -10.58 -11.13
C GLN A 53 2.64 -9.77 -9.83
N ILE A 54 2.92 -8.49 -9.88
CA ILE A 54 2.97 -7.62 -8.70
C ILE A 54 1.93 -6.52 -8.81
N LEU A 55 1.11 -6.34 -7.78
CA LEU A 55 0.26 -5.16 -7.62
C LEU A 55 0.98 -4.14 -6.75
N ASP A 56 1.20 -2.94 -7.26
CA ASP A 56 1.61 -1.77 -6.47
C ASP A 56 0.34 -1.01 -6.04
N PHE A 57 -0.07 -1.23 -4.78
CA PHE A 57 -1.30 -0.70 -4.20
C PHE A 57 -1.05 0.67 -3.58
N GLY A 58 -1.55 1.72 -4.23
CA GLY A 58 -1.21 3.11 -3.96
C GLY A 58 0.11 3.48 -4.62
N CYS A 59 0.20 3.23 -5.93
CA CYS A 59 1.46 3.35 -6.69
C CYS A 59 1.96 4.79 -6.83
N GLY A 60 1.14 5.79 -6.46
CA GLY A 60 1.48 7.19 -6.62
C GLY A 60 1.92 7.51 -8.06
N PRO A 61 2.97 8.33 -8.25
CA PRO A 61 3.47 8.68 -9.59
C PRO A 61 4.17 7.54 -10.36
N GLY A 62 4.25 6.31 -9.81
CA GLY A 62 4.75 5.14 -10.53
C GLY A 62 6.24 4.82 -10.37
N ARG A 63 6.95 5.39 -9.39
CA ARG A 63 8.37 5.10 -9.13
C ARG A 63 8.63 3.60 -8.91
N ASP A 64 7.84 2.97 -8.06
CA ASP A 64 8.03 1.58 -7.67
C ASP A 64 7.62 0.63 -8.80
N LEU A 65 6.62 1.01 -9.63
CA LEU A 65 6.27 0.30 -10.87
C LEU A 65 7.44 0.24 -11.85
N GLN A 66 8.15 1.36 -12.05
CA GLN A 66 9.34 1.40 -12.90
C GLN A 66 10.41 0.43 -12.38
N THR A 67 10.60 0.40 -11.06
CA THR A 67 11.59 -0.47 -10.43
C THR A 67 11.23 -1.95 -10.63
N PHE A 68 9.99 -2.37 -10.38
CA PHE A 68 9.56 -3.74 -10.61
C PHE A 68 9.67 -4.16 -12.08
N SER A 69 9.28 -3.26 -13.00
CA SER A 69 9.40 -3.49 -14.44
C SER A 69 10.87 -3.63 -14.88
N ALA A 70 11.76 -2.77 -14.38
CA ALA A 70 13.20 -2.85 -14.68
C ALA A 70 13.84 -4.13 -14.14
N MET A 71 13.30 -4.71 -13.06
CA MET A 71 13.72 -6.01 -12.53
C MET A 71 13.13 -7.20 -13.31
N GLY A 72 12.32 -6.94 -14.35
CA GLY A 72 11.73 -7.95 -15.23
C GLY A 72 10.42 -8.55 -14.71
N HIS A 73 9.78 -7.95 -13.71
CA HIS A 73 8.47 -8.38 -13.21
C HIS A 73 7.32 -7.72 -14.00
N ILE A 74 6.13 -8.28 -13.88
CA ILE A 74 4.90 -7.75 -14.49
C ILE A 74 4.18 -6.96 -13.41
N ALA A 75 4.36 -5.64 -13.42
CA ALA A 75 3.78 -4.76 -12.43
C ALA A 75 2.46 -4.15 -12.94
N THR A 76 1.47 -4.10 -12.05
CA THR A 76 0.21 -3.38 -12.25
C THR A 76 0.09 -2.37 -11.11
N GLY A 77 -0.19 -1.10 -11.42
CA GLY A 77 -0.44 -0.07 -10.42
C GLY A 77 -1.93 0.03 -10.07
N LEU A 78 -2.20 0.53 -8.88
CA LEU A 78 -3.53 1.00 -8.48
C LEU A 78 -3.36 2.27 -7.67
N ASP A 79 -4.08 3.34 -8.04
CA ASP A 79 -4.14 4.57 -7.26
C ASP A 79 -5.49 5.25 -7.43
N GLY A 80 -5.96 5.90 -6.37
CA GLY A 80 -7.21 6.65 -6.37
C GLY A 80 -7.08 8.08 -6.90
N SER A 81 -5.88 8.64 -6.96
CA SER A 81 -5.62 9.94 -7.57
C SER A 81 -5.53 9.81 -9.08
N GLU A 82 -6.39 10.53 -9.81
CA GLU A 82 -6.37 10.55 -11.27
C GLU A 82 -5.02 11.03 -11.81
N ARG A 83 -4.47 12.10 -11.18
CA ARG A 83 -3.16 12.64 -11.57
C ARG A 83 -2.03 11.65 -11.37
N PHE A 84 -2.01 10.94 -10.25
CA PHE A 84 -1.02 9.89 -10.03
C PHE A 84 -1.16 8.74 -11.01
N ALA A 85 -2.39 8.27 -11.27
CA ALA A 85 -2.63 7.20 -12.22
C ALA A 85 -2.18 7.57 -13.64
N GLU A 86 -2.39 8.82 -14.08
CA GLU A 86 -1.90 9.34 -15.36
C GLU A 86 -0.35 9.38 -15.42
N MET A 87 0.29 9.94 -14.37
CA MET A 87 1.75 9.99 -14.26
C MET A 87 2.34 8.59 -14.27
N ALA A 88 1.78 7.70 -13.45
CA ALA A 88 2.26 6.32 -13.33
C ALA A 88 2.21 5.56 -14.66
N ARG A 89 1.10 5.69 -15.43
CA ARG A 89 1.01 5.11 -16.78
C ARG A 89 2.06 5.67 -17.71
N THR A 90 2.21 6.99 -17.71
CA THR A 90 3.14 7.70 -18.61
C THR A 90 4.59 7.35 -18.30
N ASP A 91 4.97 7.38 -17.03
CA ASP A 91 6.36 7.26 -16.60
C ASP A 91 6.83 5.80 -16.55
N SER A 92 5.94 4.84 -16.20
CA SER A 92 6.31 3.42 -16.09
C SER A 92 5.99 2.58 -17.32
N GLY A 93 5.01 2.99 -18.12
CA GLY A 93 4.47 2.16 -19.20
C GLY A 93 3.67 0.94 -18.73
N CYS A 94 3.44 0.80 -17.42
CA CYS A 94 2.68 -0.29 -16.84
C CYS A 94 1.17 -0.02 -16.89
N ASP A 95 0.36 -1.09 -16.78
CA ASP A 95 -1.07 -0.96 -16.53
C ASP A 95 -1.32 -0.33 -15.18
N VAL A 96 -2.21 0.66 -15.10
CA VAL A 96 -2.60 1.32 -13.84
C VAL A 96 -4.11 1.42 -13.75
N LEU A 97 -4.65 0.84 -12.69
CA LEU A 97 -6.07 0.90 -12.33
C LEU A 97 -6.31 2.21 -11.56
N HIS A 98 -7.20 3.06 -12.08
CA HIS A 98 -7.66 4.23 -11.34
C HIS A 98 -8.86 3.80 -10.49
N GLN A 99 -8.61 3.42 -9.23
CA GLN A 99 -9.63 2.92 -8.31
C GLN A 99 -9.37 3.44 -6.89
N ASN A 100 -10.45 3.77 -6.20
CA ASN A 100 -10.43 4.15 -4.80
C ASN A 100 -10.24 2.90 -3.90
N PHE A 101 -9.45 3.01 -2.84
CA PHE A 101 -9.21 1.91 -1.89
C PHE A 101 -10.48 1.39 -1.20
N LEU A 102 -11.53 2.21 -1.13
CA LEU A 102 -12.82 1.78 -0.58
C LEU A 102 -13.76 1.17 -1.62
N ASP A 103 -13.37 1.13 -2.90
CA ASP A 103 -14.16 0.58 -3.99
C ASP A 103 -13.20 -0.05 -5.02
N ILE A 104 -12.54 -1.15 -4.61
CA ILE A 104 -11.59 -1.88 -5.44
C ILE A 104 -12.28 -3.06 -6.13
N ASP A 105 -11.97 -3.24 -7.41
CA ASP A 105 -12.36 -4.39 -8.23
C ASP A 105 -11.10 -5.02 -8.80
N LEU A 106 -10.60 -6.04 -8.11
CA LEU A 106 -9.38 -6.76 -8.47
C LEU A 106 -9.71 -8.20 -8.86
N PRO A 107 -9.09 -8.72 -9.93
CA PRO A 107 -9.26 -10.13 -10.29
C PRO A 107 -8.71 -11.04 -9.19
N ALA A 108 -9.48 -12.08 -8.85
CA ALA A 108 -9.08 -13.05 -7.85
C ALA A 108 -7.83 -13.83 -8.31
N GLU A 109 -6.95 -14.15 -7.36
CA GLU A 109 -5.78 -15.03 -7.54
C GLU A 109 -4.84 -14.63 -8.70
N ARG A 110 -4.73 -13.32 -8.95
CA ARG A 110 -3.90 -12.81 -10.05
C ARG A 110 -2.45 -12.56 -9.62
N PHE A 111 -2.22 -12.02 -8.41
CA PHE A 111 -0.93 -11.49 -8.02
C PHE A 111 -0.13 -12.47 -7.17
N ASP A 112 1.17 -12.55 -7.44
CA ASP A 112 2.15 -13.27 -6.63
C ASP A 112 2.51 -12.46 -5.38
N GLY A 113 2.54 -11.12 -5.55
CA GLY A 113 2.80 -10.16 -4.49
C GLY A 113 1.98 -8.89 -4.60
N ILE A 114 1.63 -8.30 -3.46
CA ILE A 114 1.04 -6.96 -3.35
C ILE A 114 2.02 -6.08 -2.56
N PHE A 115 2.38 -4.94 -3.13
CA PHE A 115 3.24 -3.93 -2.54
C PHE A 115 2.40 -2.73 -2.12
N ALA A 116 2.16 -2.57 -0.81
CA ALA A 116 1.38 -1.47 -0.25
C ALA A 116 2.31 -0.55 0.57
N ASN A 117 3.16 0.20 -0.14
CA ASN A 117 4.18 1.04 0.46
C ASN A 117 3.65 2.45 0.72
N ALA A 118 3.38 2.77 1.97
CA ALA A 118 2.83 4.05 2.41
C ALA A 118 1.43 4.37 1.84
N SER A 119 0.55 3.38 1.77
CA SER A 119 -0.79 3.53 1.19
C SER A 119 -1.93 3.07 2.10
N LEU A 120 -1.87 1.89 2.71
CA LEU A 120 -2.96 1.29 3.50
C LEU A 120 -3.37 2.13 4.71
N PHE A 121 -2.52 2.98 5.22
CA PHE A 121 -2.88 3.88 6.33
C PHE A 121 -3.92 4.94 5.93
N HIS A 122 -4.19 5.15 4.63
CA HIS A 122 -5.28 6.02 4.17
C HIS A 122 -6.66 5.35 4.21
N VAL A 123 -6.71 4.06 4.47
CA VAL A 123 -7.98 3.35 4.66
C VAL A 123 -8.49 3.60 6.08
N PRO A 124 -9.71 4.13 6.28
CA PRO A 124 -10.31 4.25 7.60
C PRO A 124 -10.34 2.90 8.33
N ARG A 125 -10.07 2.89 9.63
CA ARG A 125 -9.93 1.66 10.42
C ARG A 125 -11.10 0.70 10.29
N GLN A 126 -12.33 1.23 10.20
CA GLN A 126 -13.52 0.40 10.05
C GLN A 126 -13.60 -0.36 8.72
N GLU A 127 -12.92 0.14 7.66
CA GLU A 127 -12.92 -0.46 6.32
C GLU A 127 -11.69 -1.38 6.09
N LEU A 128 -10.64 -1.26 6.89
CA LEU A 128 -9.43 -2.08 6.76
C LEU A 128 -9.73 -3.59 6.69
N PRO A 129 -10.58 -4.18 7.55
CA PRO A 129 -10.85 -5.61 7.48
C PRO A 129 -11.46 -6.06 6.15
N ARG A 130 -12.27 -5.21 5.52
CA ARG A 130 -12.85 -5.48 4.20
C ARG A 130 -11.80 -5.37 3.10
N VAL A 131 -11.09 -4.24 3.05
CA VAL A 131 -10.04 -3.99 2.05
C VAL A 131 -8.95 -5.06 2.11
N LEU A 132 -8.50 -5.45 3.30
CA LEU A 132 -7.51 -6.51 3.45
C LEU A 132 -8.00 -7.87 2.93
N ARG A 133 -9.28 -8.22 3.13
CA ARG A 133 -9.86 -9.45 2.55
C ARG A 133 -9.94 -9.39 1.02
N GLU A 134 -10.24 -8.24 0.44
CA GLU A 134 -10.25 -8.04 -1.02
C GLU A 134 -8.84 -8.17 -1.60
N LEU A 135 -7.84 -7.56 -0.97
CA LEU A 135 -6.43 -7.74 -1.35
C LEU A 135 -5.98 -9.20 -1.21
N ARG A 136 -6.41 -9.89 -0.13
CA ARG A 136 -6.14 -11.32 0.03
C ARG A 136 -6.78 -12.15 -1.08
N ALA A 137 -8.00 -11.83 -1.50
CA ALA A 137 -8.65 -12.53 -2.60
C ALA A 137 -7.90 -12.35 -3.93
N ALA A 138 -7.31 -11.19 -4.17
CA ALA A 138 -6.53 -10.90 -5.37
C ALA A 138 -5.15 -11.61 -5.41
N LEU A 139 -4.62 -12.02 -4.25
CA LEU A 139 -3.39 -12.82 -4.17
C LEU A 139 -3.64 -14.27 -4.57
N LYS A 140 -2.68 -14.85 -5.29
CA LYS A 140 -2.60 -16.31 -5.52
C LYS A 140 -2.46 -17.05 -4.18
N PRO A 141 -2.78 -18.36 -4.11
CA PRO A 141 -2.47 -19.19 -2.94
C PRO A 141 -0.99 -19.08 -2.55
N GLY A 142 -0.72 -18.78 -1.28
CA GLY A 142 0.64 -18.56 -0.77
C GLY A 142 1.31 -17.23 -1.20
N GLY A 143 0.61 -16.39 -1.94
CA GLY A 143 1.08 -15.05 -2.29
C GLY A 143 1.29 -14.16 -1.08
N VAL A 144 2.06 -13.09 -1.24
CA VAL A 144 2.49 -12.24 -0.12
C VAL A 144 2.03 -10.79 -0.30
N LEU A 145 1.72 -10.16 0.83
CA LEU A 145 1.44 -8.74 0.92
C LEU A 145 2.53 -8.07 1.75
N PHE A 146 3.19 -7.09 1.18
CA PHE A 146 4.06 -6.15 1.89
C PHE A 146 3.26 -4.90 2.25
N SER A 147 3.41 -4.41 3.47
CA SER A 147 2.92 -3.09 3.87
C SER A 147 3.97 -2.29 4.61
N SER A 148 4.00 -0.98 4.38
CA SER A 148 4.78 -0.03 5.18
C SER A 148 3.88 1.14 5.53
N ASN A 149 3.60 1.33 6.82
CA ASN A 149 2.69 2.35 7.30
C ASN A 149 3.35 3.23 8.38
N PRO A 150 2.97 4.51 8.48
CA PRO A 150 3.35 5.33 9.63
C PRO A 150 2.82 4.68 10.90
N ARG A 151 3.68 4.54 11.88
CA ARG A 151 3.36 3.95 13.19
C ARG A 151 2.60 4.95 14.07
N GLY A 152 1.66 4.47 14.86
CA GLY A 152 0.95 5.29 15.86
C GLY A 152 0.41 4.46 17.00
N ASP A 153 -0.46 5.07 17.80
CA ASP A 153 -1.07 4.50 19.01
C ASP A 153 -2.55 4.16 18.76
N ASN A 154 -2.82 3.56 17.58
CA ASN A 154 -4.16 3.10 17.18
C ASN A 154 -5.21 4.23 17.03
N GLN A 155 -4.75 5.43 16.66
CA GLN A 155 -5.61 6.55 16.34
C GLN A 155 -5.81 6.70 14.83
N GLU A 156 -6.90 7.35 14.46
CA GLU A 156 -7.15 7.81 13.09
C GLU A 156 -7.61 9.27 13.07
N GLY A 157 -7.39 9.95 11.97
CA GLY A 157 -7.80 11.34 11.83
C GLY A 157 -7.07 12.07 10.72
N TRP A 158 -7.34 13.34 10.63
CA TRP A 158 -6.78 14.23 9.64
C TRP A 158 -5.37 14.72 10.00
N LYS A 159 -4.48 14.72 9.01
CA LYS A 159 -3.21 15.44 9.01
C LYS A 159 -3.21 16.41 7.82
N GLY A 160 -3.56 17.67 8.08
CA GLY A 160 -3.94 18.59 7.02
C GLY A 160 -5.18 18.08 6.30
N GLU A 161 -5.10 17.92 4.97
CA GLU A 161 -6.20 17.45 4.12
C GLU A 161 -6.12 15.92 3.81
N ARG A 162 -5.26 15.19 4.49
CA ARG A 162 -5.11 13.74 4.32
C ARG A 162 -5.55 13.00 5.57
N PHE A 163 -6.51 12.10 5.40
CA PHE A 163 -6.93 11.20 6.46
C PHE A 163 -5.96 10.02 6.60
N GLY A 164 -5.73 9.56 7.82
CA GLY A 164 -4.89 8.40 8.07
C GLY A 164 -5.26 7.65 9.33
N SER A 165 -5.05 6.33 9.31
CA SER A 165 -5.19 5.39 10.42
C SER A 165 -3.80 4.89 10.81
N PHE A 166 -3.41 5.10 12.06
CA PHE A 166 -2.04 4.87 12.53
C PHE A 166 -2.05 3.76 13.59
N HIS A 167 -1.52 2.61 13.22
CA HIS A 167 -1.53 1.41 14.06
C HIS A 167 -0.16 1.15 14.69
N ASP A 168 -0.18 0.58 15.89
CA ASP A 168 0.97 -0.14 16.44
C ASP A 168 1.08 -1.54 15.81
N LEU A 169 2.15 -2.27 16.14
CA LEU A 169 2.37 -3.62 15.60
C LEU A 169 1.28 -4.59 16.04
N GLU A 170 0.86 -4.54 17.28
CA GLU A 170 -0.13 -5.49 17.84
C GLU A 170 -1.48 -5.36 17.13
N SER A 171 -1.99 -4.15 17.00
CA SER A 171 -3.25 -3.89 16.30
C SER A 171 -3.17 -4.18 14.81
N TRP A 172 -2.04 -3.84 14.16
CA TRP A 172 -1.83 -4.18 12.76
C TRP A 172 -1.80 -5.70 12.54
N SER A 173 -1.08 -6.44 13.39
CA SER A 173 -1.01 -7.90 13.32
C SER A 173 -2.37 -8.56 13.55
N ALA A 174 -3.18 -8.03 14.47
CA ALA A 174 -4.54 -8.52 14.68
C ALA A 174 -5.42 -8.35 13.43
N LEU A 175 -5.39 -7.17 12.78
CA LEU A 175 -6.14 -6.89 11.54
C LEU A 175 -5.72 -7.83 10.39
N MET A 176 -4.41 -8.03 10.21
CA MET A 176 -3.88 -8.91 9.16
C MET A 176 -4.25 -10.37 9.41
N THR A 177 -4.15 -10.84 10.66
CA THR A 177 -4.52 -12.21 11.04
C THR A 177 -6.02 -12.46 10.86
N GLU A 178 -6.86 -11.52 11.27
CA GLU A 178 -8.32 -11.60 11.07
C GLU A 178 -8.68 -11.63 9.58
N ALA A 179 -7.93 -10.93 8.73
CA ALA A 179 -8.11 -10.96 7.29
C ALA A 179 -7.61 -12.27 6.63
N GLY A 180 -6.99 -13.20 7.37
CA GLY A 180 -6.50 -14.50 6.88
C GLY A 180 -5.09 -14.46 6.33
N PHE A 181 -4.24 -13.64 6.93
CA PHE A 181 -2.80 -13.63 6.66
C PHE A 181 -2.02 -14.19 7.85
N SER A 182 -0.84 -14.74 7.59
CA SER A 182 0.18 -15.06 8.59
C SER A 182 1.39 -14.15 8.43
N GLU A 183 1.92 -13.67 9.55
CA GLU A 183 3.12 -12.85 9.55
C GLU A 183 4.33 -13.67 9.08
N VAL A 184 5.14 -13.06 8.21
CA VAL A 184 6.43 -13.61 7.76
C VAL A 184 7.57 -12.88 8.46
N GLU A 185 7.53 -11.55 8.43
CA GLU A 185 8.50 -10.68 9.09
C GLU A 185 7.95 -9.28 9.28
N HIS A 186 8.54 -8.55 10.22
CA HIS A 186 8.37 -7.10 10.32
C HIS A 186 9.66 -6.42 10.72
N TYR A 187 9.75 -5.13 10.41
CA TYR A 187 10.86 -4.27 10.81
C TYR A 187 10.43 -2.81 10.88
N TYR A 188 11.28 -1.98 11.46
CA TYR A 188 11.01 -0.56 11.60
C TYR A 188 12.04 0.26 10.84
N ARG A 189 11.61 1.42 10.34
CA ARG A 189 12.43 2.30 9.51
C ARG A 189 12.48 3.72 10.06
N PRO A 190 13.60 4.44 9.80
CA PRO A 190 14.84 3.97 9.18
C PRO A 190 15.59 2.96 10.08
N PRO A 191 16.40 2.05 9.50
CA PRO A 191 17.12 1.04 10.28
C PRO A 191 18.26 1.69 11.10
N GLY A 192 18.69 0.98 12.16
CA GLY A 192 19.86 1.39 12.96
C GLY A 192 19.62 2.54 13.94
N LEU A 193 18.41 3.06 14.03
CA LEU A 193 18.02 4.11 14.96
C LEU A 193 17.23 3.55 16.17
N PRO A 194 17.20 4.26 17.32
CA PRO A 194 16.28 3.93 18.41
C PRO A 194 14.82 3.91 17.95
N ARG A 195 13.98 3.10 18.61
CA ARG A 195 12.58 2.89 18.24
C ARG A 195 11.76 4.19 18.09
N GLU A 196 12.03 5.16 18.93
CA GLU A 196 11.36 6.47 18.95
C GLU A 196 11.63 7.27 17.66
N GLN A 197 12.75 6.98 17.00
CA GLN A 197 13.17 7.60 15.73
C GLN A 197 12.85 6.74 14.51
N GLN A 198 12.09 5.66 14.69
CA GLN A 198 11.63 4.76 13.63
C GLN A 198 10.11 4.88 13.45
N PRO A 199 9.63 5.91 12.75
CA PRO A 199 8.20 6.20 12.62
C PRO A 199 7.45 5.26 11.67
N TRP A 200 8.14 4.35 10.97
CA TRP A 200 7.52 3.44 10.01
C TRP A 200 7.56 2.00 10.50
N LEU A 201 6.43 1.32 10.38
CA LEU A 201 6.28 -0.13 10.55
C LEU A 201 6.15 -0.76 9.16
N ALA A 202 7.12 -1.57 8.79
CA ALA A 202 7.10 -2.38 7.58
C ALA A 202 6.89 -3.86 7.94
N SER A 203 6.08 -4.58 7.16
CA SER A 203 5.75 -5.98 7.45
C SER A 203 5.40 -6.76 6.18
N VAL A 204 5.68 -8.06 6.19
CA VAL A 204 5.37 -9.00 5.12
C VAL A 204 4.43 -10.07 5.66
N TRP A 205 3.39 -10.35 4.90
CA TRP A 205 2.29 -11.22 5.28
C TRP A 205 1.99 -12.23 4.17
N ARG A 206 1.77 -13.48 4.53
CA ARG A 206 1.44 -14.54 3.58
C ARG A 206 -0.04 -14.88 3.63
N LYS A 207 -0.68 -15.01 2.47
CA LYS A 207 -2.04 -15.55 2.33
C LYS A 207 -2.05 -17.01 2.78
N VAL A 208 -2.85 -17.33 3.79
CA VAL A 208 -3.12 -18.68 4.27
C VAL A 208 -4.51 -19.14 3.89
#